data_7d44546e51c731bf6cf9c68969da7bb2
#
_entry.id   7d44546e51c731bf6cf9c68969da7bb2
#
_cell.length_a   1.000
_cell.length_b   1.000
_cell.length_c   1.000
_cell.angle_alpha   90.00
_cell.angle_beta   90.00
_cell.angle_gamma   90.00
#
_symmetry.space_group_name_H-M   'P 1'
#
loop_
_entity.id
_entity.type
_entity.pdbx_description
1 polymer ?
#
loop_
_entity_poly.entity_id
_entity_poly.type
_entity_poly.pdbx_seq_one_letter_code
_entity_poly.pdbx_strand_id
1 'polypeptide(L)'
;LDIVLLALPFDTRSLKVAVVNKEKLFLVYNKTDQNAAQAKSLDDLDLSRLMLLEEGHCLRDHALSACPIGERKNDHRLKASSLPTLVEMVSADLGFTLLPEIAVHTNMIKANEDLAVKEIEASPTRTLALVTRKSTPLQSEFDVLLQILQKITNNLH
;
A
#
# COMPACT_ATOMS: atom_id res chain seq x y z
N LEU A 1 8.24 -15.79 -15.76
CA LEU A 1 7.82 -15.87 -14.37
C LEU A 1 6.79 -16.99 -14.23
N ASP A 2 6.97 -17.84 -13.23
CA ASP A 2 6.10 -18.99 -13.02
C ASP A 2 5.07 -18.72 -11.90
N ILE A 3 5.49 -18.08 -10.82
CA ILE A 3 4.65 -17.68 -9.70
C ILE A 3 4.94 -16.22 -9.37
N VAL A 4 3.89 -15.42 -9.13
CA VAL A 4 4.00 -13.98 -8.83
C VAL A 4 3.12 -13.62 -7.64
N LEU A 5 3.67 -12.87 -6.69
CA LEU A 5 2.90 -12.18 -5.67
C LEU A 5 2.57 -10.77 -6.17
N LEU A 6 1.28 -10.42 -6.19
CA LEU A 6 0.82 -9.10 -6.64
C LEU A 6 -0.37 -8.62 -5.81
N ALA A 7 -0.68 -7.34 -5.94
CA ALA A 7 -1.88 -6.77 -5.34
C ALA A 7 -2.97 -6.61 -6.39
N LEU A 8 -4.20 -7.04 -6.04
CA LEU A 8 -5.38 -6.89 -6.90
C LEU A 8 -5.96 -5.46 -6.78
N PRO A 9 -6.67 -4.94 -7.81
CA PRO A 9 -7.08 -5.63 -9.03
C PRO A 9 -5.97 -5.72 -10.09
N PHE A 10 -5.92 -6.84 -10.79
CA PHE A 10 -5.06 -7.10 -11.94
C PHE A 10 -5.81 -8.03 -12.90
N ASP A 11 -5.53 -7.97 -14.21
CA ASP A 11 -6.14 -8.89 -15.17
C ASP A 11 -5.64 -10.33 -14.96
N THR A 12 -6.47 -11.15 -14.34
CA THR A 12 -6.13 -12.52 -13.94
C THR A 12 -6.94 -13.58 -14.68
N ARG A 13 -7.67 -13.23 -15.75
CA ARG A 13 -8.61 -14.14 -16.46
C ARG A 13 -7.98 -15.45 -16.90
N SER A 14 -6.71 -15.44 -17.31
CA SER A 14 -5.97 -16.62 -17.75
C SER A 14 -5.12 -17.28 -16.65
N LEU A 15 -5.16 -16.77 -15.42
CA LEU A 15 -4.31 -17.18 -14.33
C LEU A 15 -5.09 -17.98 -13.27
N LYS A 16 -4.38 -18.82 -12.51
CA LYS A 16 -4.82 -19.31 -11.20
C LYS A 16 -4.48 -18.25 -10.18
N VAL A 17 -5.44 -17.89 -9.34
CA VAL A 17 -5.30 -16.85 -8.31
C VAL A 17 -5.63 -17.44 -6.95
N ALA A 18 -4.79 -17.20 -5.97
CA ALA A 18 -5.07 -17.52 -4.58
C ALA A 18 -4.79 -16.30 -3.69
N VAL A 19 -5.77 -15.93 -2.89
CA VAL A 19 -5.64 -14.80 -1.96
C VAL A 19 -4.66 -15.17 -0.84
N VAL A 20 -3.66 -14.32 -0.65
CA VAL A 20 -2.69 -14.43 0.44
C VAL A 20 -3.21 -13.71 1.68
N ASN A 21 -3.55 -12.42 1.54
CA ASN A 21 -4.03 -11.58 2.63
C ASN A 21 -4.83 -10.39 2.10
N LYS A 22 -5.67 -9.83 2.96
CA LYS A 22 -6.31 -8.54 2.77
C LYS A 22 -5.81 -7.60 3.86
N GLU A 23 -5.03 -6.59 3.47
CA GLU A 23 -4.40 -5.65 4.39
C GLU A 23 -4.98 -4.24 4.26
N LYS A 24 -4.95 -3.49 5.36
CA LYS A 24 -5.36 -2.09 5.41
C LYS A 24 -4.25 -1.18 4.89
N LEU A 25 -4.62 0.01 4.44
CA LEU A 25 -3.71 1.12 4.22
C LEU A 25 -3.76 2.04 5.43
N PHE A 26 -2.60 2.39 5.95
CA PHE A 26 -2.42 3.28 7.09
C PHE A 26 -2.00 4.66 6.63
N LEU A 27 -2.53 5.68 7.28
CA LEU A 27 -2.04 7.05 7.13
C LEU A 27 -0.66 7.16 7.78
N VAL A 28 0.33 7.61 6.98
CA VAL A 28 1.70 7.90 7.44
C VAL A 28 1.98 9.38 7.21
N TYR A 29 2.39 10.08 8.25
CA TYR A 29 2.54 11.52 8.27
C TYR A 29 3.65 11.95 9.24
N ASN A 30 4.15 13.19 9.10
CA ASN A 30 5.08 13.76 10.07
C ASN A 30 4.35 14.10 11.38
N LYS A 31 4.91 13.79 12.54
CA LYS A 31 4.32 14.05 13.87
C LYS A 31 3.96 15.52 14.13
N THR A 32 4.59 16.44 13.40
CA THR A 32 4.28 17.89 13.49
C THR A 32 3.04 18.28 12.72
N ASP A 33 2.55 17.45 11.79
CA ASP A 33 1.34 17.71 11.03
C ASP A 33 0.08 17.50 11.88
N GLN A 34 -0.39 18.59 12.50
CA GLN A 34 -1.56 18.59 13.39
C GLN A 34 -2.86 18.21 12.65
N ASN A 35 -2.98 18.54 11.36
CA ASN A 35 -4.16 18.20 10.56
C ASN A 35 -4.24 16.68 10.36
N ALA A 36 -3.14 16.07 9.96
CA ALA A 36 -3.05 14.62 9.82
C ALA A 36 -3.23 13.91 11.18
N ALA A 37 -2.68 14.45 12.26
CA ALA A 37 -2.82 13.90 13.60
C ALA A 37 -4.28 13.87 14.08
N GLN A 38 -5.08 14.88 13.75
CA GLN A 38 -6.48 15.02 14.16
C GLN A 38 -7.47 14.34 13.21
N ALA A 39 -7.08 14.08 11.95
CA ALA A 39 -7.93 13.47 10.94
C ALA A 39 -8.47 12.12 11.42
N LYS A 40 -9.75 11.87 11.24
CA LYS A 40 -10.40 10.59 11.52
C LYS A 40 -10.64 9.78 10.25
N SER A 41 -10.82 10.47 9.13
CA SER A 41 -11.08 9.89 7.81
C SER A 41 -10.23 10.60 6.75
N LEU A 42 -10.26 10.08 5.51
CA LEU A 42 -9.60 10.75 4.37
C LEU A 42 -10.25 12.11 4.03
N ASP A 43 -11.52 12.29 4.33
CA ASP A 43 -12.26 13.52 4.05
C ASP A 43 -11.80 14.69 4.94
N ASP A 44 -11.16 14.39 6.07
CA ASP A 44 -10.61 15.39 6.98
C ASP A 44 -9.25 15.94 6.52
N LEU A 45 -8.65 15.34 5.48
CA LEU A 45 -7.31 15.64 5.01
C LEU A 45 -7.31 16.55 3.77
N ASP A 46 -6.34 17.46 3.71
CA ASP A 46 -6.05 18.17 2.47
C ASP A 46 -5.37 17.23 1.47
N LEU A 47 -6.17 16.63 0.59
CA LEU A 47 -5.70 15.67 -0.39
C LEU A 47 -4.74 16.26 -1.44
N SER A 48 -4.54 17.58 -1.47
CA SER A 48 -3.47 18.19 -2.29
C SER A 48 -2.09 17.89 -1.74
N ARG A 49 -1.98 17.58 -0.44
CA ARG A 49 -0.75 17.15 0.25
C ARG A 49 -0.52 15.63 0.23
N LEU A 50 -1.42 14.86 -0.39
CA LEU A 50 -1.24 13.42 -0.55
C LEU A 50 -0.07 13.15 -1.49
N MET A 51 0.94 12.48 -0.98
CA MET A 51 2.14 12.09 -1.73
C MET A 51 1.99 10.66 -2.23
N LEU A 52 2.38 10.43 -3.46
CA LEU A 52 2.21 9.16 -4.16
C LEU A 52 3.52 8.70 -4.78
N LEU A 53 3.60 7.42 -5.07
CA LEU A 53 4.61 6.89 -5.99
C LEU A 53 4.28 7.28 -7.43
N GLU A 54 5.30 7.30 -8.29
CA GLU A 54 5.16 7.51 -9.74
C GLU A 54 4.26 6.45 -10.38
N GLU A 55 3.87 6.71 -11.63
CA GLU A 55 3.08 5.77 -12.43
C GLU A 55 3.79 4.42 -12.61
N GLY A 56 3.00 3.33 -12.63
CA GLY A 56 3.52 1.96 -12.70
C GLY A 56 3.70 1.28 -11.35
N HIS A 57 3.55 2.00 -10.24
CA HIS A 57 3.51 1.40 -8.91
C HIS A 57 2.08 1.07 -8.50
N CYS A 58 1.75 -0.20 -8.28
CA CYS A 58 0.41 -0.64 -7.85
C CYS A 58 -0.04 0.04 -6.55
N LEU A 59 0.88 0.42 -5.67
CA LEU A 59 0.57 1.14 -4.44
C LEU A 59 -0.04 2.52 -4.70
N ARG A 60 0.39 3.21 -5.76
CA ARG A 60 -0.22 4.48 -6.20
C ARG A 60 -1.70 4.29 -6.54
N ASP A 61 -2.00 3.28 -7.34
CA ASP A 61 -3.37 3.02 -7.81
C ASP A 61 -4.30 2.65 -6.65
N HIS A 62 -3.79 1.91 -5.65
CA HIS A 62 -4.53 1.59 -4.43
C HIS A 62 -4.78 2.83 -3.56
N ALA A 63 -3.79 3.71 -3.40
CA ALA A 63 -3.97 4.96 -2.67
C ALA A 63 -4.96 5.90 -3.37
N LEU A 64 -4.93 5.97 -4.71
CA LEU A 64 -5.86 6.78 -5.50
C LEU A 64 -7.28 6.22 -5.48
N SER A 65 -7.46 4.90 -5.56
CA SER A 65 -8.79 4.28 -5.50
C SER A 65 -9.47 4.45 -4.14
N ALA A 66 -8.67 4.70 -3.12
CA ALA A 66 -9.12 4.98 -1.77
C ALA A 66 -9.62 6.42 -1.57
N CYS A 67 -9.14 7.33 -2.40
CA CYS A 67 -9.45 8.74 -2.28
C CYS A 67 -10.58 9.11 -3.24
N PRO A 68 -11.59 9.91 -2.83
CA PRO A 68 -12.67 10.38 -3.70
C PRO A 68 -12.19 11.36 -4.79
N ILE A 69 -10.90 11.37 -5.07
CA ILE A 69 -10.28 12.21 -6.07
C ILE A 69 -10.35 11.46 -7.40
N GLY A 70 -11.34 11.81 -8.23
CA GLY A 70 -11.35 11.40 -9.64
C GLY A 70 -10.01 11.74 -10.31
N GLU A 71 -9.62 10.99 -11.34
CA GLU A 71 -8.43 11.26 -12.18
C GLU A 71 -8.44 12.72 -12.65
N ARG A 72 -7.78 13.59 -11.90
CA ARG A 72 -7.52 14.95 -12.37
C ARG A 72 -6.35 14.87 -13.32
N LYS A 73 -6.58 15.18 -14.60
CA LYS A 73 -5.57 15.21 -15.67
C LYS A 73 -4.34 16.09 -15.39
N ASN A 74 -4.41 16.96 -14.37
CA ASN A 74 -3.30 17.81 -13.91
C ASN A 74 -3.03 17.53 -12.43
N ASP A 75 -2.43 16.39 -12.16
CA ASP A 75 -2.02 16.00 -10.81
C ASP A 75 -0.66 16.65 -10.47
N HIS A 76 -0.70 17.81 -9.81
CA HIS A 76 0.48 18.55 -9.34
C HIS A 76 1.03 18.02 -8.00
N ARG A 77 0.49 16.90 -7.51
CA ARG A 77 0.99 16.28 -6.27
C ARG A 77 2.44 15.85 -6.41
N LEU A 78 3.17 15.96 -5.32
CA LEU A 78 4.54 15.45 -5.27
C LEU A 78 4.52 13.93 -5.46
N LYS A 79 5.42 13.45 -6.32
CA LYS A 79 5.57 12.03 -6.64
C LYS A 79 6.98 11.59 -6.30
N ALA A 80 7.10 10.39 -5.76
CA ALA A 80 8.38 9.79 -5.44
C ALA A 80 8.65 8.58 -6.35
N SER A 81 9.88 8.43 -6.80
CA SER A 81 10.31 7.31 -7.65
C SER A 81 10.45 5.99 -6.89
N SER A 82 10.49 6.04 -5.56
CA SER A 82 10.65 4.85 -4.71
C SER A 82 9.98 5.02 -3.35
N LEU A 83 9.67 3.90 -2.70
CA LEU A 83 9.11 3.92 -1.35
C LEU A 83 10.04 4.60 -0.32
N PRO A 84 11.37 4.36 -0.29
CA PRO A 84 12.26 5.10 0.60
C PRO A 84 12.20 6.61 0.38
N THR A 85 12.24 7.07 -0.87
CA THR A 85 12.12 8.50 -1.20
C THR A 85 10.79 9.08 -0.70
N LEU A 86 9.68 8.36 -0.90
CA LEU A 86 8.37 8.78 -0.40
C LEU A 86 8.37 8.95 1.12
N VAL A 87 8.96 8.00 1.84
CA VAL A 87 9.05 8.02 3.31
C VAL A 87 9.86 9.22 3.79
N GLU A 88 11.03 9.49 3.18
CA GLU A 88 11.85 10.66 3.52
C GLU A 88 11.13 11.99 3.25
N MET A 89 10.39 12.09 2.15
CA MET A 89 9.59 13.29 1.85
C MET A 89 8.48 13.52 2.89
N VAL A 90 7.81 12.45 3.35
CA VAL A 90 6.82 12.54 4.43
C VAL A 90 7.48 12.91 5.75
N SER A 91 8.65 12.36 6.04
CA SER A 91 9.45 12.70 7.23
C SER A 91 9.87 14.17 7.23
N ALA A 92 10.10 14.76 6.06
CA ALA A 92 10.38 16.19 5.89
C ALA A 92 9.14 17.11 5.92
N ASP A 93 7.98 16.59 6.31
CA ASP A 93 6.68 17.30 6.37
C ASP A 93 6.22 17.92 5.03
N LEU A 94 6.59 17.31 3.91
CA LEU A 94 6.12 17.75 2.60
C LEU A 94 4.67 17.33 2.31
N GLY A 95 4.14 16.39 3.12
CA GLY A 95 2.78 15.90 3.04
C GLY A 95 2.60 14.61 3.80
N PHE A 96 1.59 13.85 3.43
CA PHE A 96 1.29 12.54 4.00
C PHE A 96 1.09 11.50 2.90
N THR A 97 1.10 10.21 3.29
CA THR A 97 0.86 9.12 2.34
C THR A 97 0.03 8.00 2.98
N LEU A 98 -0.43 7.07 2.14
CA LEU A 98 -1.10 5.85 2.57
C LEU A 98 -0.19 4.65 2.28
N LEU A 99 0.20 3.93 3.31
CA LEU A 99 1.05 2.75 3.18
C LEU A 99 0.34 1.49 3.68
N PRO A 100 0.55 0.35 3.00
CA PRO A 100 0.00 -0.92 3.45
C PRO A 100 0.65 -1.39 4.74
N GLU A 101 -0.08 -2.19 5.49
CA GLU A 101 0.34 -2.73 6.78
C GLU A 101 1.74 -3.35 6.75
N ILE A 102 2.03 -4.15 5.73
CA ILE A 102 3.35 -4.75 5.56
C ILE A 102 4.48 -3.70 5.47
N ALA A 103 4.23 -2.55 4.87
CA ALA A 103 5.22 -1.47 4.76
C ALA A 103 5.42 -0.74 6.09
N VAL A 104 4.35 -0.49 6.86
CA VAL A 104 4.46 0.24 8.14
C VAL A 104 5.17 -0.59 9.22
N HIS A 105 5.21 -1.90 9.07
CA HIS A 105 5.96 -2.78 9.97
C HIS A 105 7.46 -2.87 9.67
N THR A 106 7.94 -2.27 8.60
CA THR A 106 9.38 -2.24 8.27
C THR A 106 10.16 -1.29 9.16
N ASN A 107 11.47 -1.53 9.29
CA ASN A 107 12.36 -0.64 10.01
C ASN A 107 12.41 0.78 9.43
N MET A 108 12.16 0.93 8.14
CA MET A 108 12.10 2.23 7.46
C MET A 108 11.07 3.18 8.10
N ILE A 109 9.95 2.64 8.58
CA ILE A 109 8.91 3.42 9.27
C ILE A 109 9.13 3.39 10.78
N LYS A 110 9.35 2.20 11.37
CA LYS A 110 9.45 2.04 12.83
C LYS A 110 10.62 2.76 13.47
N ALA A 111 11.75 2.86 12.77
CA ALA A 111 12.95 3.53 13.26
C ALA A 111 12.98 5.03 12.96
N ASN A 112 12.02 5.55 12.18
CA ASN A 112 11.97 6.98 11.88
C ASN A 112 11.16 7.72 12.97
N GLU A 113 11.88 8.50 13.78
CA GLU A 113 11.30 9.19 14.94
C GLU A 113 10.35 10.35 14.57
N ASP A 114 10.43 10.87 13.35
CA ASP A 114 9.62 11.98 12.87
C ASP A 114 8.25 11.52 12.35
N LEU A 115 8.10 10.23 12.06
CA LEU A 115 6.88 9.68 11.48
C LEU A 115 5.89 9.19 12.53
N ALA A 116 4.62 9.40 12.24
CA ALA A 116 3.50 8.77 12.90
C ALA A 116 2.69 7.92 11.91
N VAL A 117 2.13 6.82 12.43
CA VAL A 117 1.27 5.89 11.69
C VAL A 117 -0.07 5.82 12.38
N LYS A 118 -1.15 5.89 11.60
CA LYS A 118 -2.50 5.89 12.13
C LYS A 118 -3.45 5.12 11.23
N GLU A 119 -4.30 4.31 11.82
CA GLU A 119 -5.49 3.80 11.16
C GLU A 119 -6.57 4.88 11.15
N ILE A 120 -7.25 5.06 10.02
CA ILE A 120 -8.35 6.01 9.85
C ILE A 120 -9.67 5.26 9.65
N GLU A 121 -10.78 5.93 9.94
CA GLU A 121 -12.12 5.36 9.70
C GLU A 121 -12.27 4.98 8.22
N ALA A 122 -12.90 3.82 7.97
CA ALA A 122 -13.03 3.27 6.63
C ALA A 122 -11.69 3.13 5.87
N SER A 123 -10.61 2.82 6.58
CA SER A 123 -9.28 2.60 5.98
C SER A 123 -9.40 1.75 4.73
N PRO A 124 -8.87 2.24 3.60
CA PRO A 124 -8.89 1.47 2.36
C PRO A 124 -8.10 0.18 2.53
N THR A 125 -8.49 -0.83 1.78
CA THR A 125 -7.83 -2.14 1.84
C THR A 125 -7.32 -2.54 0.47
N ARG A 126 -6.25 -3.34 0.43
CA ARG A 126 -5.82 -4.03 -0.78
C ARG A 126 -5.74 -5.53 -0.54
N THR A 127 -5.91 -6.30 -1.61
CA THR A 127 -5.82 -7.76 -1.56
C THR A 127 -4.51 -8.21 -2.19
N LEU A 128 -3.66 -8.89 -1.42
CA LEU A 128 -2.49 -9.58 -1.94
C LEU A 128 -2.88 -10.96 -2.44
N ALA A 129 -2.43 -11.31 -3.63
CA ALA A 129 -2.70 -12.61 -4.24
C ALA A 129 -1.45 -13.21 -4.83
N LEU A 130 -1.32 -14.53 -4.68
CA LEU A 130 -0.36 -15.33 -5.39
C LEU A 130 -1.00 -15.82 -6.69
N VAL A 131 -0.33 -15.62 -7.81
CA VAL A 131 -0.85 -15.96 -9.12
C VAL A 131 0.14 -16.82 -9.91
N THR A 132 -0.39 -17.71 -10.74
CA THR A 132 0.39 -18.55 -11.64
C THR A 132 -0.42 -18.88 -12.89
N ARG A 133 0.22 -19.43 -13.92
CA ARG A 133 -0.48 -19.95 -15.09
C ARG A 133 -1.33 -21.16 -14.68
N LYS A 134 -2.53 -21.30 -15.26
CA LYS A 134 -3.43 -22.46 -14.97
C LYS A 134 -2.77 -23.81 -15.28
N SER A 135 -1.85 -23.84 -16.25
CA SER A 135 -1.12 -25.04 -16.71
C SER A 135 0.26 -25.19 -16.07
N THR A 136 0.52 -24.55 -14.94
CA THR A 136 1.84 -24.64 -14.28
C THR A 136 2.16 -26.06 -13.84
N PRO A 137 3.39 -26.56 -14.08
CA PRO A 137 3.84 -27.82 -13.47
C PRO A 137 4.21 -27.66 -11.98
N LEU A 138 4.32 -26.40 -11.48
CA LEU A 138 4.78 -26.06 -10.11
C LEU A 138 3.59 -25.91 -9.15
N GLN A 139 2.62 -26.84 -9.21
CA GLN A 139 1.41 -26.72 -8.39
C GLN A 139 1.70 -26.94 -6.90
N SER A 140 2.55 -27.89 -6.57
CA SER A 140 2.96 -28.18 -5.18
C SER A 140 3.73 -27.01 -4.57
N GLU A 141 4.64 -26.41 -5.32
CA GLU A 141 5.42 -25.25 -4.89
C GLU A 141 4.54 -24.02 -4.68
N PHE A 142 3.55 -23.83 -5.56
CA PHE A 142 2.55 -22.77 -5.41
C PHE A 142 1.77 -22.92 -4.09
N ASP A 143 1.29 -24.12 -3.79
CA ASP A 143 0.49 -24.39 -2.60
C ASP A 143 1.33 -24.24 -1.31
N VAL A 144 2.59 -24.69 -1.31
CA VAL A 144 3.53 -24.48 -0.19
C VAL A 144 3.84 -23.02 0.01
N LEU A 145 4.14 -22.28 -1.07
CA LEU A 145 4.44 -20.86 -0.99
C LEU A 145 3.24 -20.06 -0.49
N LEU A 146 2.03 -20.40 -0.94
CA LEU A 146 0.79 -19.78 -0.47
C LEU A 146 0.63 -19.93 1.05
N GLN A 147 0.81 -21.14 1.58
CA GLN A 147 0.72 -21.40 3.01
C GLN A 147 1.75 -20.62 3.83
N ILE A 148 2.99 -20.55 3.33
CA ILE A 148 4.07 -19.79 3.98
C ILE A 148 3.70 -18.29 4.02
N LEU A 149 3.27 -17.73 2.90
CA LEU A 149 2.91 -16.30 2.80
C LEU A 149 1.72 -15.97 3.69
N GLN A 150 0.67 -16.81 3.69
CA GLN A 150 -0.49 -16.62 4.57
C GLN A 150 -0.09 -16.68 6.06
N LYS A 151 0.80 -17.58 6.44
CA LYS A 151 1.30 -17.67 7.82
C LYS A 151 2.11 -16.44 8.22
N ILE A 152 2.97 -15.94 7.33
CA ILE A 152 3.76 -14.73 7.58
C ILE A 152 2.85 -13.51 7.74
N THR A 153 1.90 -13.32 6.85
CA THR A 153 1.01 -12.16 6.89
C THR A 153 0.05 -12.20 8.08
N ASN A 154 -0.42 -13.37 8.49
CA ASN A 154 -1.26 -13.50 9.68
C ASN A 154 -0.52 -13.22 11.00
N ASN A 155 0.80 -13.32 11.02
CA ASN A 155 1.63 -13.01 12.20
C ASN A 155 2.03 -11.52 12.28
N LEU A 156 1.62 -10.68 11.33
CA LEU A 156 1.85 -9.22 11.36
C LEU A 156 0.78 -8.49 12.18
N HIS A 157 -0.32 -9.16 12.49
CA HIS A 157 -1.42 -8.66 13.35
C HIS A 157 -1.15 -8.99 14.85
#